data_7455ca66252a1b82b1aa1c97016fd77a
#
_entry.id   7455ca66252a1b82b1aa1c97016fd77a
#
_cell.length_a   1.000
_cell.length_b   1.000
_cell.length_c   1.000
_cell.angle_alpha   90.00
_cell.angle_beta   90.00
_cell.angle_gamma   90.00
#
_symmetry.space_group_name_H-M   'P 1'
#
loop_
_entity.id
_entity.type
_entity.pdbx_description
1 polymer ?
#
loop_
_entity_poly.entity_id
_entity_poly.type
_entity_poly.pdbx_seq_one_letter_code
_entity_poly.pdbx_strand_id
1 'polypeptide(L)'
;MSLYAPGGHFPEAQRSNWYLPSHAIESFSNLDRIFPVSRSLPGAARAFGRASREPSLPHVLRDGVRLAGVDDYLDRNPTLGLLIGRGDNILVERYQYGRNEQHRFTSFSMAKTLVALMCGLALSDRRIRSLDDPAERYVPDLRGLAYGETPLRHLLTMSSGVQFREEYNGRDDVMQLSRATLGRMTSGGAAAVRAFNQRIAAPGARWYYASAETYILALVLRAALGRSLASYFQDRIWRPIGAEAPASWLIDASGCELGYSGFHAVLRDYARLGRMLADRGRVGGREIIPDQIFRNVTHPHFSASATGRYYGYGQQVWIFPDDSGSFALLGVRGQMLLVDPRTRSYLVHSAARPEARDPRSSETLALWRAVLKSA
;
A
#
# COMPACT_ATOMS: atom_id res chain seq x y z
N MET A 1 -16.89 -15.23 17.02
CA MET A 1 -18.03 -14.85 16.16
C MET A 1 -17.49 -14.04 14.99
N SER A 2 -17.72 -14.52 13.76
CA SER A 2 -17.40 -13.72 12.56
C SER A 2 -18.19 -12.40 12.63
N LEU A 3 -17.51 -11.27 12.41
CA LEU A 3 -18.15 -9.93 12.37
C LEU A 3 -19.18 -9.82 11.23
N TYR A 4 -19.14 -10.74 10.29
CA TYR A 4 -19.99 -10.79 9.10
C TYR A 4 -20.46 -12.20 8.89
N ALA A 5 -21.77 -12.40 8.69
CA ALA A 5 -22.31 -13.71 8.41
C ALA A 5 -21.76 -14.25 7.07
N PRO A 6 -21.25 -15.50 7.03
CA PRO A 6 -20.91 -16.13 5.76
C PRO A 6 -22.15 -16.19 4.86
N GLY A 7 -22.07 -15.70 3.62
CA GLY A 7 -23.21 -15.68 2.68
C GLY A 7 -24.25 -14.57 2.93
N GLY A 8 -23.99 -13.64 3.85
CA GLY A 8 -24.85 -12.47 4.09
C GLY A 8 -24.92 -11.54 2.89
N HIS A 9 -26.07 -10.87 2.71
CA HIS A 9 -26.17 -9.73 1.79
C HIS A 9 -25.49 -8.52 2.41
N PHE A 10 -24.49 -7.96 1.73
CA PHE A 10 -23.76 -6.78 2.21
C PHE A 10 -24.35 -5.54 1.52
N PRO A 11 -24.69 -4.49 2.30
CA PRO A 11 -25.32 -3.31 1.72
C PRO A 11 -24.37 -2.59 0.77
N GLU A 12 -24.90 -2.12 -0.36
CA GLU A 12 -24.16 -1.33 -1.33
C GLU A 12 -23.59 -0.06 -0.69
N ALA A 13 -22.31 0.19 -0.96
CA ALA A 13 -21.61 1.35 -0.45
C ALA A 13 -21.75 2.53 -1.41
N GLN A 14 -21.90 3.72 -0.84
CA GLN A 14 -21.94 5.01 -1.52
C GLN A 14 -20.83 5.93 -0.97
N ARG A 15 -20.62 7.07 -1.62
CA ARG A 15 -19.63 8.08 -1.16
C ARG A 15 -19.85 8.56 0.28
N SER A 16 -21.08 8.50 0.79
CA SER A 16 -21.43 8.95 2.15
C SER A 16 -21.20 7.92 3.24
N ASN A 17 -21.11 6.62 2.91
CA ASN A 17 -21.13 5.54 3.89
C ASN A 17 -20.04 4.45 3.67
N TRP A 18 -19.22 4.55 2.62
CA TRP A 18 -18.22 3.54 2.26
C TRP A 18 -17.25 3.15 3.39
N TYR A 19 -17.00 4.08 4.32
CA TYR A 19 -16.08 3.90 5.44
C TYR A 19 -16.71 3.23 6.66
N LEU A 20 -18.04 3.08 6.69
CA LEU A 20 -18.74 2.45 7.79
C LEU A 20 -18.45 0.94 7.84
N PRO A 21 -18.27 0.37 9.05
CA PRO A 21 -18.00 -1.08 9.17
C PRO A 21 -19.03 -1.97 8.49
N SER A 22 -20.31 -1.59 8.54
CA SER A 22 -21.42 -2.32 7.89
C SER A 22 -21.31 -2.41 6.36
N HIS A 23 -20.56 -1.50 5.71
CA HIS A 23 -20.38 -1.43 4.25
C HIS A 23 -18.98 -1.88 3.82
N ALA A 24 -18.08 -2.20 4.77
CA ALA A 24 -16.67 -2.45 4.49
C ALA A 24 -16.44 -3.64 3.55
N ILE A 25 -17.23 -4.70 3.64
CA ILE A 25 -17.14 -5.86 2.74
C ILE A 25 -17.32 -5.44 1.29
N GLU A 26 -18.37 -4.65 1.03
CA GLU A 26 -18.71 -4.22 -0.33
C GLU A 26 -17.75 -3.10 -0.79
N SER A 27 -17.56 -2.06 0.02
CA SER A 27 -16.75 -0.92 -0.38
C SER A 27 -15.29 -1.27 -0.64
N PHE A 28 -14.66 -2.13 0.17
CA PHE A 28 -13.23 -2.43 0.04
C PHE A 28 -12.89 -3.33 -1.17
N SER A 29 -13.91 -3.84 -1.83
CA SER A 29 -13.79 -4.53 -3.10
C SER A 29 -14.40 -3.79 -4.30
N ASN A 30 -14.92 -2.58 -4.10
CA ASN A 30 -15.61 -1.80 -5.13
C ASN A 30 -15.41 -0.28 -5.05
N LEU A 31 -14.44 0.25 -4.29
CA LEU A 31 -14.23 1.71 -4.17
C LEU A 31 -14.01 2.39 -5.51
N ASP A 32 -13.43 1.71 -6.47
CA ASP A 32 -13.19 2.20 -7.82
C ASP A 32 -14.47 2.25 -8.71
N ARG A 33 -15.60 1.82 -8.17
CA ARG A 33 -16.95 2.05 -8.77
C ARG A 33 -17.67 3.22 -8.10
N ILE A 34 -17.26 3.59 -6.88
CA ILE A 34 -17.86 4.65 -6.06
C ILE A 34 -17.22 6.02 -6.36
N PHE A 35 -15.91 6.03 -6.62
CA PHE A 35 -15.13 7.23 -6.83
C PHE A 35 -14.53 7.30 -8.24
N PRO A 36 -14.20 8.51 -8.74
CA PRO A 36 -13.48 8.67 -9.99
C PRO A 36 -12.10 8.00 -9.92
N VAL A 37 -11.69 7.40 -11.05
CA VAL A 37 -10.42 6.66 -11.15
C VAL A 37 -9.68 6.96 -12.43
N SER A 38 -8.35 6.87 -12.34
CA SER A 38 -7.43 6.65 -13.46
C SER A 38 -7.05 5.17 -13.50
N ARG A 39 -6.84 4.58 -14.69
CA ARG A 39 -6.63 3.14 -14.85
C ARG A 39 -5.25 2.83 -15.39
N SER A 40 -4.66 1.75 -14.87
CA SER A 40 -3.48 1.09 -15.42
C SER A 40 -3.91 -0.20 -16.10
N LEU A 41 -3.78 -0.27 -17.42
CA LEU A 41 -4.22 -1.42 -18.21
C LEU A 41 -3.15 -2.54 -18.17
N PRO A 42 -3.56 -3.81 -18.13
CA PRO A 42 -2.63 -4.93 -18.17
C PRO A 42 -1.96 -5.06 -19.54
N GLY A 43 -0.91 -5.87 -19.59
CA GLY A 43 -0.30 -6.39 -20.81
C GLY A 43 -0.63 -7.87 -21.00
N ALA A 44 0.31 -8.62 -21.55
CA ALA A 44 0.24 -10.07 -21.57
C ALA A 44 0.37 -10.60 -20.13
N ALA A 45 -0.63 -11.33 -19.67
CA ALA A 45 -0.65 -11.88 -18.32
C ALA A 45 0.44 -12.95 -18.15
N ARG A 46 1.17 -12.88 -17.03
CA ARG A 46 2.09 -13.93 -16.62
C ARG A 46 1.42 -14.84 -15.61
N ALA A 47 1.14 -16.07 -16.00
CA ALA A 47 0.52 -17.04 -15.13
C ALA A 47 1.39 -17.38 -13.91
N PHE A 48 0.73 -17.72 -12.81
CA PHE A 48 1.35 -18.40 -11.69
C PHE A 48 1.30 -19.91 -11.89
N GLY A 49 2.34 -20.62 -11.43
CA GLY A 49 2.21 -22.02 -11.12
C GLY A 49 1.38 -22.20 -9.83
N ARG A 50 1.02 -23.43 -9.53
CA ARG A 50 0.41 -23.79 -8.25
C ARG A 50 1.23 -24.89 -7.59
N ALA A 51 1.37 -24.83 -6.27
CA ALA A 51 1.94 -25.93 -5.51
C ALA A 51 1.09 -27.19 -5.70
N SER A 52 1.73 -28.34 -5.84
CA SER A 52 1.04 -29.63 -5.96
C SER A 52 0.27 -29.99 -4.67
N ARG A 53 0.70 -29.45 -3.54
CA ARG A 53 0.06 -29.59 -2.23
C ARG A 53 0.18 -28.28 -1.47
N GLU A 54 -0.88 -27.87 -0.79
CA GLU A 54 -0.83 -26.73 0.13
C GLU A 54 0.05 -27.07 1.34
N PRO A 55 0.92 -26.12 1.78
CA PRO A 55 1.72 -26.34 2.97
C PRO A 55 0.83 -26.36 4.22
N SER A 56 1.16 -27.24 5.15
CA SER A 56 0.60 -27.13 6.50
C SER A 56 1.24 -25.91 7.20
N LEU A 57 0.41 -25.01 7.71
CA LEU A 57 0.83 -23.74 8.31
C LEU A 57 0.32 -23.60 9.76
N PRO A 58 0.63 -24.55 10.66
CA PRO A 58 0.25 -24.43 12.05
C PRO A 58 1.00 -23.27 12.70
N HIS A 59 0.31 -22.48 13.52
CA HIS A 59 0.92 -21.33 14.19
C HIS A 59 0.27 -21.05 15.54
N VAL A 60 1.01 -20.33 16.38
CA VAL A 60 0.58 -19.96 17.73
C VAL A 60 0.40 -18.45 17.78
N LEU A 61 -0.74 -18.02 18.27
CA LEU A 61 -1.04 -16.59 18.48
C LEU A 61 -0.35 -16.09 19.77
N ARG A 62 -0.36 -14.78 19.96
CA ARG A 62 0.27 -14.11 21.11
C ARG A 62 -0.32 -14.57 22.46
N ASP A 63 -1.61 -14.87 22.48
CA ASP A 63 -2.35 -15.35 23.65
C ASP A 63 -2.20 -16.87 23.91
N GLY A 64 -1.34 -17.54 23.13
CA GLY A 64 -1.10 -18.97 23.25
C GLY A 64 -2.07 -19.86 22.46
N VAL A 65 -3.09 -19.29 21.82
CA VAL A 65 -4.03 -20.07 20.98
C VAL A 65 -3.29 -20.68 19.81
N ARG A 66 -3.48 -21.98 19.58
CA ARG A 66 -2.91 -22.73 18.46
C ARG A 66 -3.93 -22.81 17.34
N LEU A 67 -3.50 -22.46 16.12
CA LEU A 67 -4.27 -22.62 14.89
C LEU A 67 -3.63 -23.73 14.04
N ALA A 68 -4.46 -24.64 13.50
CA ALA A 68 -3.97 -25.76 12.70
C ALA A 68 -3.51 -25.32 11.30
N GLY A 69 -4.06 -24.21 10.79
CA GLY A 69 -3.71 -23.74 9.47
C GLY A 69 -4.44 -22.47 9.03
N VAL A 70 -4.59 -22.34 7.73
CA VAL A 70 -5.17 -21.16 7.08
C VAL A 70 -6.68 -21.05 7.38
N ASP A 71 -7.40 -22.16 7.39
CA ASP A 71 -8.86 -22.13 7.56
C ASP A 71 -9.24 -21.64 8.97
N ASP A 72 -8.56 -22.12 10.02
CA ASP A 72 -8.72 -21.60 11.39
C ASP A 72 -8.42 -20.09 11.48
N TYR A 73 -7.41 -19.62 10.74
CA TYR A 73 -7.08 -18.20 10.66
C TYR A 73 -8.22 -17.40 10.01
N LEU A 74 -8.80 -17.91 8.92
CA LEU A 74 -9.88 -17.25 8.18
C LEU A 74 -11.17 -17.16 9.00
N ASP A 75 -11.48 -18.16 9.80
CA ASP A 75 -12.66 -18.17 10.69
C ASP A 75 -12.62 -17.05 11.75
N ARG A 76 -11.42 -16.62 12.11
CA ARG A 76 -11.20 -15.56 13.12
C ARG A 76 -11.08 -14.16 12.52
N ASN A 77 -10.73 -14.07 11.24
CA ASN A 77 -10.38 -12.80 10.58
C ASN A 77 -11.39 -12.48 9.46
N PRO A 78 -11.92 -11.24 9.38
CA PRO A 78 -12.79 -10.81 8.29
C PRO A 78 -11.96 -10.56 7.02
N THR A 79 -11.43 -11.65 6.45
CA THR A 79 -10.56 -11.66 5.28
C THR A 79 -11.39 -11.67 4.01
N LEU A 80 -11.20 -10.70 3.11
CA LEU A 80 -11.85 -10.68 1.79
C LEU A 80 -11.12 -11.58 0.80
N GLY A 81 -9.78 -11.58 0.90
CA GLY A 81 -8.90 -12.41 0.09
C GLY A 81 -7.55 -12.62 0.77
N LEU A 82 -7.06 -13.85 0.72
CA LEU A 82 -5.74 -14.25 1.18
C LEU A 82 -5.03 -15.02 0.06
N LEU A 83 -3.81 -14.59 -0.28
CA LEU A 83 -2.95 -15.32 -1.18
C LEU A 83 -1.55 -15.42 -0.59
N ILE A 84 -1.01 -16.63 -0.53
CA ILE A 84 0.36 -16.91 -0.12
C ILE A 84 1.08 -17.50 -1.33
N GLY A 85 2.25 -16.97 -1.65
CA GLY A 85 3.06 -17.46 -2.76
C GLY A 85 4.54 -17.52 -2.43
N ARG A 86 5.26 -18.31 -3.23
CA ARG A 86 6.72 -18.43 -3.17
C ARG A 86 7.27 -18.58 -4.58
N GLY A 87 8.21 -17.69 -4.95
CA GLY A 87 8.69 -17.64 -6.33
C GLY A 87 7.53 -17.45 -7.31
N ASP A 88 7.45 -18.30 -8.32
CA ASP A 88 6.38 -18.25 -9.33
C ASP A 88 5.12 -19.08 -8.97
N ASN A 89 5.05 -19.66 -7.76
CA ASN A 89 3.94 -20.54 -7.37
C ASN A 89 3.03 -19.93 -6.31
N ILE A 90 1.71 -20.07 -6.50
CA ILE A 90 0.71 -19.86 -5.47
C ILE A 90 0.69 -21.10 -4.58
N LEU A 91 0.83 -20.90 -3.28
CA LEU A 91 0.74 -21.95 -2.26
C LEU A 91 -0.68 -22.06 -1.69
N VAL A 92 -1.31 -20.90 -1.43
CA VAL A 92 -2.66 -20.78 -0.87
C VAL A 92 -3.38 -19.64 -1.56
N GLU A 93 -4.66 -19.82 -1.88
CA GLU A 93 -5.52 -18.76 -2.38
C GLU A 93 -6.94 -18.96 -1.86
N ARG A 94 -7.47 -17.99 -1.12
CA ARG A 94 -8.80 -18.05 -0.49
C ARG A 94 -9.52 -16.72 -0.64
N TYR A 95 -10.84 -16.81 -0.77
CA TYR A 95 -11.76 -15.66 -0.80
C TYR A 95 -12.94 -15.95 0.13
N GLN A 96 -13.42 -14.91 0.83
CA GLN A 96 -14.59 -15.02 1.70
C GLN A 96 -15.65 -13.98 1.31
N TYR A 97 -16.83 -14.09 1.90
CA TYR A 97 -17.95 -13.15 1.74
C TYR A 97 -18.39 -12.94 0.29
N GLY A 98 -18.39 -14.00 -0.52
CA GLY A 98 -18.77 -13.94 -1.92
C GLY A 98 -17.78 -13.21 -2.83
N ARG A 99 -16.58 -12.88 -2.32
CA ARG A 99 -15.50 -12.34 -3.16
C ARG A 99 -14.86 -13.46 -3.97
N ASN A 100 -14.21 -13.09 -5.08
CA ASN A 100 -13.53 -14.01 -6.00
C ASN A 100 -12.35 -13.29 -6.69
N GLU A 101 -11.71 -13.97 -7.63
CA GLU A 101 -10.54 -13.49 -8.36
C GLU A 101 -10.79 -12.25 -9.24
N GLN A 102 -12.03 -11.90 -9.51
CA GLN A 102 -12.39 -10.74 -10.34
C GLN A 102 -12.56 -9.45 -9.54
N HIS A 103 -12.71 -9.54 -8.20
CA HIS A 103 -12.87 -8.37 -7.36
C HIS A 103 -11.55 -7.61 -7.20
N ARG A 104 -11.62 -6.28 -7.29
CA ARG A 104 -10.47 -5.40 -7.04
C ARG A 104 -10.51 -4.87 -5.62
N PHE A 105 -9.55 -5.28 -4.82
CA PHE A 105 -9.43 -4.91 -3.42
C PHE A 105 -8.69 -3.58 -3.27
N THR A 106 -9.12 -2.77 -2.30
CA THR A 106 -8.42 -1.52 -1.97
C THR A 106 -7.09 -1.79 -1.27
N SER A 107 -6.08 -1.01 -1.63
CA SER A 107 -4.76 -1.09 -0.99
C SER A 107 -4.68 -0.32 0.32
N PHE A 108 -5.51 0.73 0.49
CA PHE A 108 -5.20 1.81 1.40
C PHE A 108 -3.71 2.20 1.31
N SER A 109 -3.02 2.32 2.43
CA SER A 109 -1.65 2.83 2.46
C SER A 109 -0.59 1.94 1.80
N MET A 110 -0.90 0.71 1.35
CA MET A 110 0.04 -0.06 0.52
C MET A 110 0.41 0.69 -0.77
N ALA A 111 -0.47 1.57 -1.28
CA ALA A 111 -0.20 2.42 -2.44
C ALA A 111 1.06 3.29 -2.28
N LYS A 112 1.40 3.69 -1.06
CA LYS A 112 2.54 4.56 -0.77
C LYS A 112 3.87 3.98 -1.28
N THR A 113 4.07 2.69 -1.10
CA THR A 113 5.29 2.02 -1.60
C THR A 113 5.36 2.05 -3.13
N LEU A 114 4.22 1.94 -3.82
CA LEU A 114 4.18 2.05 -5.29
C LEU A 114 4.58 3.45 -5.74
N VAL A 115 4.19 4.50 -5.00
CA VAL A 115 4.63 5.88 -5.25
C VAL A 115 6.14 6.02 -5.05
N ALA A 116 6.70 5.42 -3.99
CA ALA A 116 8.15 5.44 -3.76
C ALA A 116 8.94 4.75 -4.90
N LEU A 117 8.46 3.59 -5.35
CA LEU A 117 9.06 2.91 -6.51
C LEU A 117 9.00 3.79 -7.77
N MET A 118 7.87 4.46 -8.03
CA MET A 118 7.73 5.39 -9.15
C MET A 118 8.65 6.61 -9.02
N CYS A 119 8.86 7.14 -7.81
CA CYS A 119 9.84 8.22 -7.58
C CYS A 119 11.27 7.77 -7.93
N GLY A 120 11.67 6.57 -7.50
CA GLY A 120 12.96 6.00 -7.86
C GLY A 120 13.13 5.81 -9.37
N LEU A 121 12.09 5.28 -10.04
CA LEU A 121 12.09 5.14 -11.51
C LEU A 121 12.11 6.51 -12.22
N ALA A 122 11.36 7.50 -11.75
CA ALA A 122 11.35 8.84 -12.32
C ALA A 122 12.71 9.55 -12.16
N LEU A 123 13.42 9.30 -11.05
CA LEU A 123 14.80 9.76 -10.87
C LEU A 123 15.74 9.09 -11.88
N SER A 124 15.66 7.78 -12.06
CA SER A 124 16.42 7.01 -13.05
C SER A 124 16.13 7.47 -14.48
N ASP A 125 14.87 7.79 -14.79
CA ASP A 125 14.42 8.31 -16.08
C ASP A 125 14.75 9.79 -16.28
N ARG A 126 15.42 10.44 -15.32
CA ARG A 126 15.75 11.87 -15.30
C ARG A 126 14.53 12.80 -15.39
N ARG A 127 13.36 12.32 -14.99
CA ARG A 127 12.14 13.13 -14.85
C ARG A 127 12.14 13.89 -13.53
N ILE A 128 12.62 13.29 -12.46
CA ILE A 128 13.05 13.95 -11.23
C ILE A 128 14.55 14.14 -11.34
N ARG A 129 15.03 15.35 -11.06
CA ARG A 129 16.45 15.71 -11.20
C ARG A 129 17.26 15.22 -10.00
N SER A 130 16.74 15.46 -8.78
CA SER A 130 17.36 15.09 -7.52
C SER A 130 16.32 14.85 -6.44
N LEU A 131 16.57 13.92 -5.53
CA LEU A 131 15.78 13.78 -4.29
C LEU A 131 16.07 14.90 -3.28
N ASP A 132 17.10 15.74 -3.52
CA ASP A 132 17.38 16.95 -2.74
C ASP A 132 16.55 18.14 -3.19
N ASP A 133 15.93 18.06 -4.35
CA ASP A 133 15.07 19.13 -4.82
C ASP A 133 13.86 19.28 -3.88
N PRO A 134 13.45 20.53 -3.53
CA PRO A 134 12.22 20.77 -2.80
C PRO A 134 11.00 20.47 -3.68
N ALA A 135 9.88 20.07 -3.08
CA ALA A 135 8.67 19.69 -3.80
C ALA A 135 8.11 20.84 -4.67
N GLU A 136 8.23 22.09 -4.21
CA GLU A 136 7.79 23.30 -4.94
C GLU A 136 8.52 23.54 -6.28
N ARG A 137 9.69 22.93 -6.46
CA ARG A 137 10.40 22.95 -7.73
C ARG A 137 9.58 22.32 -8.86
N TYR A 138 8.83 21.28 -8.54
CA TYR A 138 7.98 20.55 -9.48
C TYR A 138 6.54 21.01 -9.44
N VAL A 139 6.05 21.44 -8.27
CA VAL A 139 4.69 21.91 -8.05
C VAL A 139 4.72 23.33 -7.50
N PRO A 140 4.77 24.36 -8.39
CA PRO A 140 4.90 25.76 -7.97
C PRO A 140 3.82 26.24 -7.01
N ASP A 141 2.63 25.66 -7.05
CA ASP A 141 1.51 25.97 -6.15
C ASP A 141 1.77 25.61 -4.69
N LEU A 142 2.85 24.88 -4.40
CA LEU A 142 3.31 24.56 -3.04
C LEU A 142 4.27 25.64 -2.47
N ARG A 143 4.63 26.69 -3.24
CA ARG A 143 5.51 27.74 -2.76
C ARG A 143 4.95 28.44 -1.51
N GLY A 144 5.83 28.66 -0.54
CA GLY A 144 5.46 29.25 0.75
C GLY A 144 4.76 28.27 1.69
N LEU A 145 4.66 26.99 1.31
CA LEU A 145 4.20 25.94 2.20
C LEU A 145 5.39 25.15 2.73
N ALA A 146 5.36 24.77 4.01
CA ALA A 146 6.39 23.96 4.64
C ALA A 146 6.64 22.64 3.88
N TYR A 147 5.62 22.03 3.34
CA TYR A 147 5.76 20.87 2.48
C TYR A 147 6.43 21.20 1.14
N GLY A 148 6.16 22.38 0.56
CA GLY A 148 6.78 22.83 -0.70
C GLY A 148 8.29 22.94 -0.59
N GLU A 149 8.78 23.47 0.51
CA GLU A 149 10.21 23.64 0.83
C GLU A 149 10.91 22.33 1.18
N THR A 150 10.14 21.24 1.44
CA THR A 150 10.70 19.96 1.90
C THR A 150 11.36 19.21 0.75
N PRO A 151 12.64 18.79 0.88
CA PRO A 151 13.31 17.91 -0.08
C PRO A 151 12.57 16.57 -0.24
N LEU A 152 12.47 16.06 -1.46
CA LEU A 152 11.73 14.83 -1.79
C LEU A 152 12.18 13.61 -0.96
N ARG A 153 13.48 13.52 -0.62
CA ARG A 153 14.00 12.45 0.23
C ARG A 153 13.31 12.36 1.58
N HIS A 154 12.96 13.51 2.18
CA HIS A 154 12.31 13.57 3.48
C HIS A 154 10.81 13.27 3.40
N LEU A 155 10.16 13.60 2.29
CA LEU A 155 8.80 13.14 2.00
C LEU A 155 8.77 11.60 1.80
N LEU A 156 9.76 11.04 1.09
CA LEU A 156 9.87 9.59 0.89
C LEU A 156 10.06 8.84 2.21
N THR A 157 10.71 9.43 3.19
CA THR A 157 11.03 8.78 4.47
C THR A 157 10.10 9.18 5.62
N MET A 158 8.98 9.88 5.35
CA MET A 158 8.05 10.35 6.38
C MET A 158 8.75 11.22 7.45
N SER A 159 9.54 12.19 7.01
CA SER A 159 10.37 13.01 7.89
C SER A 159 10.41 14.49 7.50
N SER A 160 9.34 15.01 6.92
CA SER A 160 9.25 16.45 6.55
C SER A 160 9.40 17.39 7.74
N GLY A 161 9.06 16.94 8.94
CA GLY A 161 8.97 17.78 10.12
C GLY A 161 7.72 18.68 10.17
N VAL A 162 6.79 18.53 9.25
CA VAL A 162 5.49 19.20 9.25
C VAL A 162 4.54 18.47 10.19
N GLN A 163 3.82 19.22 11.00
CA GLN A 163 2.81 18.66 11.90
C GLN A 163 1.66 18.08 11.09
N PHE A 164 1.35 16.80 11.36
CA PHE A 164 0.24 16.08 10.74
C PHE A 164 -0.21 14.94 11.66
N ARG A 165 -1.49 14.92 12.04
CA ARG A 165 -2.03 13.87 12.92
C ARG A 165 -2.71 12.80 12.10
N GLU A 166 -2.27 11.55 12.28
CA GLU A 166 -2.85 10.38 11.59
C GLU A 166 -3.16 9.26 12.60
N GLU A 167 -4.30 9.44 13.30
CA GLU A 167 -4.77 8.59 14.39
C GLU A 167 -6.01 7.78 14.02
N TYR A 168 -6.66 8.12 12.91
CA TYR A 168 -7.88 7.49 12.38
C TYR A 168 -9.10 7.59 13.32
N ASN A 169 -9.19 8.67 14.09
CA ASN A 169 -10.28 8.95 15.03
C ASN A 169 -11.46 9.72 14.41
N GLY A 170 -11.40 9.98 13.09
CA GLY A 170 -12.44 10.70 12.34
C GLY A 170 -12.39 12.23 12.42
N ARG A 171 -11.46 12.79 13.21
CA ARG A 171 -11.30 14.25 13.44
C ARG A 171 -9.86 14.73 13.22
N ASP A 172 -8.98 13.85 12.81
CA ASP A 172 -7.56 14.11 12.59
C ASP A 172 -7.28 14.65 11.19
N ASP A 173 -6.00 14.97 10.94
CA ASP A 173 -5.57 15.63 9.70
C ASP A 173 -5.67 14.70 8.49
N VAL A 174 -5.52 13.37 8.67
CA VAL A 174 -5.75 12.41 7.57
C VAL A 174 -7.21 12.39 7.13
N MET A 175 -8.17 12.55 8.04
CA MET A 175 -9.58 12.70 7.68
C MET A 175 -9.85 14.02 6.95
N GLN A 176 -9.20 15.12 7.39
CA GLN A 176 -9.26 16.40 6.68
C GLN A 176 -8.68 16.30 5.27
N LEU A 177 -7.52 15.66 5.10
CA LEU A 177 -6.93 15.38 3.79
C LEU A 177 -7.87 14.54 2.92
N SER A 178 -8.46 13.49 3.48
CA SER A 178 -9.42 12.64 2.76
C SER A 178 -10.65 13.43 2.27
N ARG A 179 -11.19 14.31 3.10
CA ARG A 179 -12.28 15.21 2.71
C ARG A 179 -11.86 16.18 1.62
N ALA A 180 -10.64 16.72 1.69
CA ALA A 180 -10.09 17.65 0.71
C ALA A 180 -9.79 17.00 -0.65
N THR A 181 -9.57 15.69 -0.70
CA THR A 181 -9.23 14.95 -1.93
C THR A 181 -10.39 14.14 -2.51
N LEU A 182 -11.26 13.57 -1.67
CA LEU A 182 -12.40 12.73 -2.08
C LEU A 182 -13.77 13.38 -1.92
N GLY A 183 -13.84 14.56 -1.29
CA GLY A 183 -15.09 15.29 -1.08
C GLY A 183 -15.71 15.81 -2.39
N ARG A 184 -17.01 16.10 -2.36
CA ARG A 184 -17.76 16.59 -3.53
C ARG A 184 -17.38 18.01 -3.96
N MET A 185 -16.92 18.85 -3.03
CA MET A 185 -16.69 20.29 -3.20
C MET A 185 -15.22 20.65 -3.00
N THR A 186 -14.31 19.84 -3.50
CA THR A 186 -12.86 20.02 -3.31
C THR A 186 -12.18 20.41 -4.60
N SER A 187 -11.13 21.22 -4.49
CA SER A 187 -10.27 21.56 -5.61
C SER A 187 -9.17 20.53 -5.87
N GLY A 188 -8.87 19.67 -4.88
CA GLY A 188 -7.72 18.75 -4.96
C GLY A 188 -6.38 19.50 -5.08
N GLY A 189 -5.35 18.80 -5.59
CA GLY A 189 -4.04 19.39 -5.86
C GLY A 189 -3.37 20.01 -4.64
N ALA A 190 -2.54 21.02 -4.84
CA ALA A 190 -1.84 21.73 -3.76
C ALA A 190 -2.78 22.37 -2.73
N ALA A 191 -4.00 22.72 -3.12
CA ALA A 191 -4.98 23.30 -2.21
C ALA A 191 -5.38 22.32 -1.09
N ALA A 192 -5.36 21.01 -1.34
CA ALA A 192 -5.72 19.99 -0.34
C ALA A 192 -4.76 19.93 0.85
N VAL A 193 -3.53 20.43 0.72
CA VAL A 193 -2.50 20.39 1.77
C VAL A 193 -2.22 21.74 2.42
N ARG A 194 -2.85 22.82 1.98
CA ARG A 194 -2.62 24.19 2.51
C ARG A 194 -2.92 24.33 4.01
N ALA A 195 -3.83 23.54 4.54
CA ALA A 195 -4.15 23.55 5.96
C ALA A 195 -3.02 22.98 6.84
N PHE A 196 -2.08 22.22 6.26
CA PHE A 196 -0.98 21.56 6.97
C PHE A 196 0.33 22.32 6.70
N ASN A 197 0.55 23.45 7.36
CA ASN A 197 1.68 24.34 7.06
C ASN A 197 2.56 24.64 8.29
N GLN A 198 2.36 23.95 9.42
CA GLN A 198 3.17 24.16 10.61
C GLN A 198 4.35 23.19 10.63
N ARG A 199 5.58 23.70 10.45
CA ARG A 199 6.79 22.92 10.65
C ARG A 199 7.19 22.93 12.12
N ILE A 200 7.36 21.74 12.72
CA ILE A 200 7.70 21.55 14.14
C ILE A 200 9.06 20.90 14.36
N ALA A 201 9.72 20.47 13.28
CA ALA A 201 11.07 19.94 13.30
C ALA A 201 11.75 20.18 11.94
N ALA A 202 13.07 20.19 11.91
CA ALA A 202 13.80 20.23 10.64
C ALA A 202 13.52 18.96 9.80
N PRO A 203 13.49 19.07 8.46
CA PRO A 203 13.36 17.90 7.59
C PRO A 203 14.47 16.87 7.89
N GLY A 204 14.09 15.61 8.02
CA GLY A 204 14.99 14.50 8.36
C GLY A 204 15.25 14.29 9.85
N ALA A 205 14.89 15.24 10.72
CA ALA A 205 15.22 15.18 12.15
C ALA A 205 14.43 14.11 12.91
N ARG A 206 13.20 13.81 12.47
CA ARG A 206 12.33 12.83 13.14
C ARG A 206 11.38 12.18 12.14
N TRP A 207 11.05 10.93 12.40
CA TRP A 207 10.03 10.21 11.67
C TRP A 207 8.63 10.54 12.23
N TYR A 208 7.68 10.77 11.32
CA TYR A 208 6.27 10.91 11.67
C TYR A 208 5.38 10.53 10.47
N TYR A 209 4.56 9.50 10.63
CA TYR A 209 3.74 9.00 9.53
C TYR A 209 2.68 10.01 9.10
N ALA A 210 2.74 10.46 7.84
CA ALA A 210 1.88 11.50 7.31
C ALA A 210 1.45 11.19 5.86
N SER A 211 0.20 10.83 5.64
CA SER A 211 -0.36 10.58 4.30
C SER A 211 -0.22 11.77 3.35
N ALA A 212 -0.19 13.00 3.88
CA ALA A 212 0.04 14.21 3.10
C ALA A 212 1.38 14.18 2.35
N GLU A 213 2.44 13.62 2.94
CA GLU A 213 3.76 13.52 2.29
C GLU A 213 3.71 12.69 1.00
N THR A 214 3.00 11.56 1.04
CA THR A 214 2.83 10.73 -0.17
C THR A 214 1.92 11.39 -1.20
N TYR A 215 0.90 12.13 -0.77
CA TYR A 215 0.06 12.87 -1.69
C TYR A 215 0.87 13.95 -2.44
N ILE A 216 1.77 14.66 -1.74
CA ILE A 216 2.69 15.63 -2.36
C ILE A 216 3.63 14.93 -3.34
N LEU A 217 4.18 13.75 -3.00
CA LEU A 217 4.98 12.96 -3.93
C LEU A 217 4.19 12.58 -5.20
N ALA A 218 2.88 12.31 -5.08
CA ALA A 218 2.03 12.06 -6.23
C ALA A 218 1.87 13.31 -7.11
N LEU A 219 1.67 14.49 -6.51
CA LEU A 219 1.64 15.77 -7.24
C LEU A 219 2.96 16.03 -7.97
N VAL A 220 4.10 15.83 -7.29
CA VAL A 220 5.45 15.97 -7.86
C VAL A 220 5.65 15.01 -9.03
N LEU A 221 5.31 13.75 -8.88
CA LEU A 221 5.40 12.74 -9.95
C LEU A 221 4.56 13.17 -11.17
N ARG A 222 3.29 13.52 -10.96
CA ARG A 222 2.42 13.96 -12.04
C ARG A 222 3.00 15.13 -12.82
N ALA A 223 3.52 16.15 -12.11
CA ALA A 223 4.15 17.31 -12.71
C ALA A 223 5.45 16.94 -13.45
N ALA A 224 6.34 16.19 -12.83
CA ALA A 224 7.62 15.79 -13.41
C ALA A 224 7.47 14.87 -14.64
N LEU A 225 6.45 14.01 -14.63
CA LEU A 225 6.18 13.06 -15.71
C LEU A 225 5.40 13.69 -16.88
N GLY A 226 4.63 14.76 -16.63
CA GLY A 226 3.72 15.37 -17.61
C GLY A 226 2.57 14.44 -18.03
N ARG A 227 2.28 13.39 -17.24
CA ARG A 227 1.22 12.41 -17.46
C ARG A 227 0.71 11.82 -16.14
N SER A 228 -0.39 11.05 -16.17
CA SER A 228 -0.94 10.39 -14.99
C SER A 228 0.02 9.36 -14.40
N LEU A 229 -0.03 9.20 -13.06
CA LEU A 229 0.72 8.14 -12.36
C LEU A 229 0.26 6.77 -12.85
N ALA A 230 -1.03 6.58 -13.07
CA ALA A 230 -1.59 5.34 -13.57
C ALA A 230 -0.98 4.93 -14.92
N SER A 231 -0.80 5.88 -15.85
CA SER A 231 -0.16 5.63 -17.14
C SER A 231 1.33 5.30 -17.00
N TYR A 232 2.05 6.02 -16.13
CA TYR A 232 3.47 5.72 -15.87
C TYR A 232 3.65 4.36 -15.19
N PHE A 233 2.84 4.08 -14.16
CA PHE A 233 2.81 2.79 -13.47
C PHE A 233 2.51 1.63 -14.41
N GLN A 234 1.53 1.84 -15.32
CA GLN A 234 1.18 0.88 -16.36
C GLN A 234 2.40 0.43 -17.17
N ASP A 235 3.17 1.41 -17.69
CA ASP A 235 4.27 1.12 -18.61
C ASP A 235 5.50 0.59 -17.89
N ARG A 236 5.79 1.11 -16.67
CA ARG A 236 7.03 0.81 -15.96
C ARG A 236 6.93 -0.38 -15.02
N ILE A 237 5.71 -0.69 -14.53
CA ILE A 237 5.52 -1.74 -13.52
C ILE A 237 4.40 -2.70 -13.93
N TRP A 238 3.18 -2.22 -14.20
CA TRP A 238 1.99 -3.06 -14.29
C TRP A 238 2.04 -4.08 -15.44
N ARG A 239 2.34 -3.61 -16.64
CA ARG A 239 2.54 -4.48 -17.80
C ARG A 239 3.77 -5.38 -17.65
N PRO A 240 4.94 -4.84 -17.24
CA PRO A 240 6.15 -5.65 -17.06
C PRO A 240 6.03 -6.78 -16.03
N ILE A 241 5.24 -6.63 -14.95
CA ILE A 241 5.02 -7.72 -14.00
C ILE A 241 4.08 -8.81 -14.53
N GLY A 242 3.44 -8.58 -15.68
CA GLY A 242 2.46 -9.49 -16.28
C GLY A 242 1.13 -9.50 -15.54
N ALA A 243 0.63 -8.33 -15.15
CA ALA A 243 -0.69 -8.19 -14.53
C ALA A 243 -1.79 -8.74 -15.44
N GLU A 244 -2.81 -9.38 -14.84
CA GLU A 244 -3.91 -10.01 -15.59
C GLU A 244 -5.14 -9.12 -15.73
N ALA A 245 -5.29 -8.12 -14.84
CA ALA A 245 -6.47 -7.26 -14.81
C ALA A 245 -6.08 -5.77 -14.77
N PRO A 246 -7.00 -4.85 -15.16
CA PRO A 246 -6.78 -3.42 -14.95
C PRO A 246 -6.69 -3.10 -13.45
N ALA A 247 -5.69 -2.30 -13.07
CA ALA A 247 -5.67 -1.63 -11.76
C ALA A 247 -6.33 -0.26 -11.86
N SER A 248 -6.82 0.25 -10.72
CA SER A 248 -7.44 1.56 -10.61
C SER A 248 -6.74 2.40 -9.55
N TRP A 249 -6.66 3.72 -9.78
CA TRP A 249 -6.18 4.71 -8.85
C TRP A 249 -7.29 5.73 -8.62
N LEU A 250 -7.74 5.93 -7.39
CA LEU A 250 -8.66 7.02 -7.07
C LEU A 250 -8.00 8.35 -7.43
N ILE A 251 -8.77 9.27 -7.98
CA ILE A 251 -8.32 10.62 -8.33
C ILE A 251 -9.11 11.69 -7.58
N ASP A 252 -8.45 12.79 -7.28
CA ASP A 252 -9.09 13.98 -6.74
C ASP A 252 -9.73 14.85 -7.84
N ALA A 253 -10.31 15.98 -7.46
CA ALA A 253 -10.95 16.92 -8.40
C ALA A 253 -9.96 17.58 -9.38
N SER A 254 -8.65 17.62 -9.07
CA SER A 254 -7.61 18.08 -10.00
C SER A 254 -7.18 16.98 -11.00
N GLY A 255 -7.70 15.77 -10.84
CA GLY A 255 -7.35 14.58 -11.61
C GLY A 255 -6.03 13.94 -11.15
N CYS A 256 -5.48 14.33 -10.00
CA CYS A 256 -4.29 13.69 -9.44
C CYS A 256 -4.66 12.41 -8.72
N GLU A 257 -3.88 11.37 -8.91
CA GLU A 257 -4.04 10.10 -8.23
C GLU A 257 -3.73 10.21 -6.73
N LEU A 258 -4.58 9.62 -5.89
CA LEU A 258 -4.38 9.57 -4.45
C LEU A 258 -3.29 8.54 -4.10
N GLY A 259 -2.04 8.92 -4.30
CA GLY A 259 -0.90 8.02 -4.07
C GLY A 259 -0.82 7.46 -2.65
N TYR A 260 -1.44 8.12 -1.66
CA TYR A 260 -1.39 7.69 -0.28
C TYR A 260 -2.33 6.54 0.09
N SER A 261 -3.39 6.27 -0.72
CA SER A 261 -4.42 5.27 -0.35
C SER A 261 -5.27 4.72 -1.49
N GLY A 262 -5.14 5.22 -2.70
CA GLY A 262 -6.13 5.10 -3.77
C GLY A 262 -5.94 3.96 -4.78
N PHE A 263 -5.08 2.99 -4.54
CA PHE A 263 -4.80 1.91 -5.50
C PHE A 263 -5.71 0.69 -5.27
N HIS A 264 -6.20 0.09 -6.37
CA HIS A 264 -7.06 -1.10 -6.36
C HIS A 264 -6.60 -2.10 -7.42
N ALA A 265 -6.52 -3.36 -7.04
CA ALA A 265 -6.15 -4.45 -7.93
C ALA A 265 -6.81 -5.76 -7.52
N VAL A 266 -6.86 -6.74 -8.43
CA VAL A 266 -7.23 -8.11 -8.08
C VAL A 266 -6.15 -8.75 -7.20
N LEU A 267 -6.52 -9.73 -6.40
CA LEU A 267 -5.64 -10.36 -5.41
C LEU A 267 -4.36 -10.94 -6.05
N ARG A 268 -4.51 -11.61 -7.19
CA ARG A 268 -3.38 -12.19 -7.93
C ARG A 268 -2.42 -11.14 -8.48
N ASP A 269 -2.91 -9.93 -8.78
CA ASP A 269 -2.02 -8.86 -9.25
C ASP A 269 -1.26 -8.18 -8.10
N TYR A 270 -1.85 -8.10 -6.89
CA TYR A 270 -1.04 -7.82 -5.68
C TYR A 270 0.02 -8.89 -5.46
N ALA A 271 -0.30 -10.16 -5.71
CA ALA A 271 0.67 -11.25 -5.62
C ALA A 271 1.79 -11.12 -6.68
N ARG A 272 1.51 -10.62 -7.89
CA ARG A 272 2.53 -10.32 -8.90
C ARG A 272 3.46 -9.19 -8.46
N LEU A 273 2.93 -8.16 -7.80
CA LEU A 273 3.77 -7.14 -7.13
C LEU A 273 4.62 -7.78 -6.04
N GLY A 274 4.03 -8.63 -5.20
CA GLY A 274 4.75 -9.37 -4.14
C GLY A 274 5.86 -10.26 -4.70
N ARG A 275 5.59 -11.00 -5.77
CA ARG A 275 6.57 -11.83 -6.49
C ARG A 275 7.74 -11.00 -7.00
N MET A 276 7.46 -9.89 -7.69
CA MET A 276 8.48 -8.96 -8.18
C MET A 276 9.35 -8.43 -7.02
N LEU A 277 8.71 -7.99 -5.93
CA LEU A 277 9.42 -7.48 -4.76
C LEU A 277 10.21 -8.56 -4.04
N ALA A 278 9.70 -9.79 -3.94
CA ALA A 278 10.41 -10.94 -3.37
C ALA A 278 11.61 -11.39 -4.23
N ASP A 279 11.58 -11.08 -5.53
CA ASP A 279 12.71 -11.29 -6.45
C ASP A 279 13.55 -10.01 -6.66
N ARG A 280 13.55 -9.10 -5.66
CA ARG A 280 14.35 -7.87 -5.64
C ARG A 280 14.14 -6.97 -6.88
N GLY A 281 12.88 -6.80 -7.29
CA GLY A 281 12.52 -5.95 -8.42
C GLY A 281 12.58 -6.65 -9.78
N ARG A 282 12.70 -7.98 -9.82
CA ARG A 282 12.81 -8.76 -11.06
C ARG A 282 11.59 -9.61 -11.36
N VAL A 283 11.41 -9.91 -12.63
CA VAL A 283 10.38 -10.85 -13.10
C VAL A 283 10.96 -11.65 -14.26
N GLY A 284 11.11 -12.98 -14.07
CA GLY A 284 11.67 -13.86 -15.09
C GLY A 284 13.08 -13.47 -15.53
N GLY A 285 13.91 -13.03 -14.59
CA GLY A 285 15.27 -12.56 -14.83
C GLY A 285 15.37 -11.12 -15.35
N ARG A 286 14.25 -10.53 -15.84
CA ARG A 286 14.24 -9.12 -16.29
C ARG A 286 14.10 -8.18 -15.09
N GLU A 287 14.94 -7.18 -15.04
CA GLU A 287 14.88 -6.12 -14.04
C GLU A 287 13.75 -5.14 -14.39
N ILE A 288 12.76 -5.01 -13.48
CA ILE A 288 11.64 -4.07 -13.56
C ILE A 288 11.93 -2.85 -12.68
N ILE A 289 12.39 -3.10 -11.47
CA ILE A 289 12.89 -2.10 -10.54
C ILE A 289 14.38 -2.30 -10.41
N PRO A 290 15.22 -1.32 -10.82
CA PRO A 290 16.66 -1.39 -10.66
C PRO A 290 17.06 -1.71 -9.22
N ASP A 291 18.05 -2.59 -9.05
CA ASP A 291 18.48 -3.08 -7.72
C ASP A 291 18.88 -1.93 -6.78
N GLN A 292 19.45 -0.84 -7.31
CA GLN A 292 19.75 0.36 -6.51
C GLN A 292 18.48 1.00 -5.95
N ILE A 293 17.40 1.10 -6.75
CA ILE A 293 16.11 1.64 -6.29
C ILE A 293 15.51 0.71 -5.25
N PHE A 294 15.52 -0.61 -5.50
CA PHE A 294 15.02 -1.60 -4.55
C PHE A 294 15.74 -1.48 -3.20
N ARG A 295 17.08 -1.43 -3.20
CA ARG A 295 17.88 -1.24 -1.98
C ARG A 295 17.55 0.06 -1.25
N ASN A 296 17.45 1.18 -1.96
CA ASN A 296 17.13 2.48 -1.35
C ASN A 296 15.74 2.47 -0.70
N VAL A 297 14.74 1.87 -1.37
CA VAL A 297 13.37 1.78 -0.86
C VAL A 297 13.31 0.90 0.38
N THR A 298 14.01 -0.23 0.39
CA THR A 298 13.98 -1.21 1.49
C THR A 298 15.05 -1.00 2.56
N HIS A 299 15.92 0.02 2.42
CA HIS A 299 16.87 0.39 3.47
C HIS A 299 16.14 1.01 4.66
N PRO A 300 16.39 0.56 5.91
CA PRO A 300 15.78 1.17 7.09
C PRO A 300 16.40 2.55 7.38
N HIS A 301 15.75 3.62 6.94
CA HIS A 301 16.14 4.99 7.25
C HIS A 301 15.85 5.36 8.70
N PHE A 302 14.80 4.76 9.27
CA PHE A 302 14.44 4.89 10.67
C PHE A 302 14.25 3.49 11.29
N SER A 303 14.87 3.25 12.43
CA SER A 303 14.73 1.99 13.18
C SER A 303 13.33 1.86 13.79
N ALA A 304 12.97 0.68 14.27
CA ALA A 304 11.73 0.45 15.01
C ALA A 304 11.61 1.33 16.25
N SER A 305 12.73 1.57 16.95
CA SER A 305 12.78 2.49 18.10
C SER A 305 12.50 3.95 17.69
N ALA A 306 13.04 4.40 16.56
CA ALA A 306 12.81 5.76 16.04
C ALA A 306 11.37 5.97 15.56
N THR A 307 10.72 4.94 15.02
CA THR A 307 9.31 5.03 14.60
C THR A 307 8.33 4.90 15.76
N GLY A 308 8.74 4.36 16.90
CA GLY A 308 7.85 3.98 18.00
C GLY A 308 6.84 2.89 17.61
N ARG A 309 7.14 2.10 16.58
CA ARG A 309 6.30 1.01 16.05
C ARG A 309 7.04 -0.32 16.12
N TYR A 310 6.33 -1.40 15.78
CA TYR A 310 6.98 -2.72 15.63
C TYR A 310 8.01 -2.73 14.49
N TYR A 311 7.80 -1.91 13.45
CA TYR A 311 8.62 -1.87 12.25
C TYR A 311 9.54 -0.64 12.24
N GLY A 312 10.72 -0.77 11.64
CA GLY A 312 11.45 0.36 11.08
C GLY A 312 10.78 0.88 9.79
N TYR A 313 11.35 1.92 9.20
CA TYR A 313 10.77 2.56 8.03
C TYR A 313 11.83 2.87 6.95
N GLY A 314 11.55 2.43 5.74
CA GLY A 314 12.33 2.76 4.54
C GLY A 314 11.73 3.95 3.78
N GLN A 315 11.78 3.91 2.45
CA GLN A 315 11.07 4.88 1.62
C GLN A 315 9.64 4.38 1.38
N GLN A 316 8.69 4.84 2.19
CA GLN A 316 7.26 4.48 2.13
C GLN A 316 6.99 2.97 2.29
N VAL A 317 7.86 2.26 3.01
CA VAL A 317 7.77 0.82 3.27
C VAL A 317 8.15 0.51 4.71
N TRP A 318 7.50 -0.47 5.31
CA TRP A 318 7.72 -0.93 6.68
C TRP A 318 8.76 -2.05 6.70
N ILE A 319 9.81 -1.91 7.49
CA ILE A 319 10.92 -2.86 7.57
C ILE A 319 10.79 -3.70 8.84
N PHE A 320 10.85 -5.02 8.71
CA PHE A 320 10.85 -5.89 9.91
C PHE A 320 12.06 -5.59 10.78
N PRO A 321 11.91 -5.67 12.12
CA PRO A 321 12.96 -5.29 13.05
C PRO A 321 14.08 -6.33 13.18
N ASP A 322 13.91 -7.47 12.55
CA ASP A 322 14.90 -8.55 12.51
C ASP A 322 15.82 -8.43 11.26
N ASP A 323 16.90 -9.17 11.25
CA ASP A 323 17.87 -9.18 10.15
C ASP A 323 17.42 -10.04 8.95
N SER A 324 16.14 -10.38 8.86
CA SER A 324 15.61 -11.19 7.76
C SER A 324 15.65 -10.50 6.39
N GLY A 325 15.67 -9.17 6.37
CA GLY A 325 15.48 -8.38 5.17
C GLY A 325 14.03 -8.37 4.68
N SER A 326 13.09 -8.91 5.49
CA SER A 326 11.66 -8.87 5.21
C SER A 326 11.13 -7.45 5.37
N PHE A 327 10.10 -7.13 4.58
CA PHE A 327 9.42 -5.85 4.64
C PHE A 327 7.93 -6.00 4.34
N ALA A 328 7.18 -4.94 4.59
CA ALA A 328 5.73 -4.95 4.45
C ALA A 328 5.19 -3.66 3.83
N LEU A 329 4.23 -3.81 2.94
CA LEU A 329 3.31 -2.77 2.53
C LEU A 329 2.07 -2.93 3.41
N LEU A 330 1.74 -1.90 4.20
CA LEU A 330 0.65 -1.96 5.16
C LEU A 330 -0.40 -0.91 4.85
N GLY A 331 -1.66 -1.33 4.86
CA GLY A 331 -2.83 -0.47 4.81
C GLY A 331 -3.70 -0.69 6.03
N VAL A 332 -4.45 0.33 6.41
CA VAL A 332 -5.42 0.24 7.51
C VAL A 332 -6.44 -0.87 7.27
N ARG A 333 -7.11 -1.31 8.34
CA ARG A 333 -8.18 -2.31 8.32
C ARG A 333 -7.76 -3.67 7.76
N GLY A 334 -6.44 -3.99 7.84
CA GLY A 334 -5.91 -5.30 7.54
C GLY A 334 -5.45 -5.54 6.10
N GLN A 335 -5.19 -4.47 5.32
CA GLN A 335 -4.55 -4.64 4.01
C GLN A 335 -3.05 -4.84 4.22
N MET A 336 -2.49 -5.93 3.70
CA MET A 336 -1.08 -6.26 3.88
C MET A 336 -0.52 -6.96 2.63
N LEU A 337 0.69 -6.56 2.26
CA LEU A 337 1.57 -7.33 1.39
C LEU A 337 2.89 -7.51 2.15
N LEU A 338 3.10 -8.72 2.67
CA LEU A 338 4.32 -9.11 3.38
C LEU A 338 5.26 -9.79 2.41
N VAL A 339 6.54 -9.44 2.45
CA VAL A 339 7.54 -9.90 1.47
C VAL A 339 8.83 -10.31 2.17
N ASP A 340 9.35 -11.47 1.81
CA ASP A 340 10.68 -11.95 2.21
C ASP A 340 11.51 -12.31 0.96
N PRO A 341 12.52 -11.48 0.62
CA PRO A 341 13.36 -11.75 -0.54
C PRO A 341 14.26 -12.97 -0.39
N ARG A 342 14.60 -13.38 0.83
CA ARG A 342 15.51 -14.51 1.09
C ARG A 342 14.87 -15.84 0.72
N THR A 343 13.58 -16.02 1.11
CA THR A 343 12.80 -17.22 0.77
C THR A 343 11.97 -17.05 -0.50
N ARG A 344 11.98 -15.84 -1.09
CA ARG A 344 11.11 -15.44 -2.20
C ARG A 344 9.63 -15.64 -1.90
N SER A 345 9.25 -15.51 -0.62
CA SER A 345 7.87 -15.66 -0.16
C SER A 345 7.15 -14.31 -0.11
N TYR A 346 5.84 -14.35 -0.34
CA TYR A 346 4.96 -13.20 -0.20
C TYR A 346 3.58 -13.64 0.29
N LEU A 347 2.93 -12.75 1.06
CA LEU A 347 1.57 -12.93 1.54
C LEU A 347 0.77 -11.67 1.26
N VAL A 348 -0.30 -11.82 0.50
CA VAL A 348 -1.31 -10.77 0.24
C VAL A 348 -2.51 -11.03 1.13
N HIS A 349 -2.89 -10.04 1.91
CA HIS A 349 -4.07 -10.08 2.76
C HIS A 349 -4.93 -8.84 2.51
N SER A 350 -6.17 -9.06 2.09
CA SER A 350 -7.20 -8.02 2.02
C SER A 350 -8.30 -8.35 3.00
N ALA A 351 -8.69 -7.39 3.83
CA ALA A 351 -9.65 -7.60 4.90
C ALA A 351 -10.60 -6.40 5.09
N ALA A 352 -11.70 -6.67 5.79
CA ALA A 352 -12.66 -5.66 6.22
C ALA A 352 -12.67 -5.52 7.74
N ARG A 353 -11.50 -5.33 8.37
CA ARG A 353 -11.41 -5.18 9.81
C ARG A 353 -12.09 -3.88 10.26
N PRO A 354 -12.82 -3.87 11.39
CA PRO A 354 -13.60 -2.71 11.83
C PRO A 354 -12.73 -1.54 12.24
N GLU A 355 -11.52 -1.80 12.75
CA GLU A 355 -10.61 -0.77 13.22
C GLU A 355 -9.46 -0.53 12.24
N ALA A 356 -9.03 0.73 12.12
CA ALA A 356 -7.91 1.09 11.27
C ALA A 356 -6.61 0.37 11.69
N ARG A 357 -6.37 0.28 13.00
CA ARG A 357 -5.24 -0.44 13.62
C ARG A 357 -5.78 -1.61 14.45
N ASP A 358 -6.23 -2.64 13.78
CA ASP A 358 -6.86 -3.80 14.41
C ASP A 358 -5.79 -4.74 15.00
N PRO A 359 -5.95 -5.19 16.28
CA PRO A 359 -4.99 -6.07 16.97
C PRO A 359 -4.79 -7.42 16.29
N ARG A 360 -5.77 -7.89 15.51
CA ARG A 360 -5.66 -9.12 14.69
C ARG A 360 -4.55 -9.05 13.62
N SER A 361 -3.94 -7.89 13.43
CA SER A 361 -2.72 -7.78 12.62
C SER A 361 -1.59 -8.69 13.15
N SER A 362 -1.54 -8.92 14.46
CA SER A 362 -0.60 -9.85 15.09
C SER A 362 -0.86 -11.32 14.70
N GLU A 363 -2.12 -11.70 14.44
CA GLU A 363 -2.48 -13.04 13.96
C GLU A 363 -1.98 -13.26 12.52
N THR A 364 -2.11 -12.25 11.64
CA THR A 364 -1.53 -12.30 10.29
C THR A 364 -0.02 -12.45 10.32
N LEU A 365 0.66 -11.79 11.28
CA LEU A 365 2.10 -11.96 11.45
C LEU A 365 2.48 -13.35 11.98
N ALA A 366 1.64 -13.97 12.81
CA ALA A 366 1.85 -15.34 13.25
C ALA A 366 1.76 -16.33 12.07
N LEU A 367 0.74 -16.17 11.21
CA LEU A 367 0.62 -16.92 9.97
C LEU A 367 1.84 -16.70 9.05
N TRP A 368 2.26 -15.45 8.88
CA TRP A 368 3.46 -15.12 8.08
C TRP A 368 4.71 -15.84 8.56
N ARG A 369 4.93 -15.89 9.88
CA ARG A 369 6.07 -16.63 10.45
C ARG A 369 5.99 -18.13 10.15
N ALA A 370 4.78 -18.72 10.11
CA ALA A 370 4.61 -20.11 9.71
C ALA A 370 4.95 -20.30 8.22
N VAL A 371 4.59 -19.35 7.35
CA VAL A 371 4.97 -19.37 5.93
C VAL A 371 6.50 -19.37 5.78
N LEU A 372 7.20 -18.52 6.51
CA LEU A 372 8.67 -18.46 6.46
C LEU A 372 9.35 -19.73 6.98
N LYS A 373 8.77 -20.38 8.01
CA LYS A 373 9.28 -21.66 8.54
C LYS A 373 9.02 -22.86 7.62
N SER A 374 8.06 -22.75 6.71
CA SER A 374 7.75 -23.80 5.71
C SER A 374 8.61 -23.69 4.44
N ALA A 375 9.53 -22.72 4.41
CA ALA A 375 10.37 -22.40 3.25
C ALA A 375 11.59 -23.34 3.11
#